data_d2bf4fcfa0175b1beb0468d90cc6235c
#
_entry.id   d2bf4fcfa0175b1beb0468d90cc6235c
#
_cell.length_a   1.000
_cell.length_b   1.000
_cell.length_c   1.000
_cell.angle_alpha   90.00
_cell.angle_beta   90.00
_cell.angle_gamma   90.00
#
_symmetry.space_group_name_H-M   'P 1'
#
loop_
_entity.id
_entity.type
_entity.pdbx_description
1 polymer ?
#
loop_
_entity_poly.entity_id
_entity_poly.type
_entity_poly.pdbx_seq_one_letter_code
_entity_poly.pdbx_strand_id
1 'polypeptide(L)'
;MLKQIKRVLKIEIVVSILVLLILLNYFIMFISYNEYVIKLIFSLYIFTILVFFVYKPLNFFHLKITLIILMIIVLGNPTYSWDAWAIWLFHAKRIFLDQSIIASLDEYAAWSNNDYPVIAPAFAASLATLVGGWNNIFPKLAFLLMSFPPLILSIKIFNVRYHLLFLILV
;
A
#
# COMPACT_ATOMS: atom_id res chain seq x y z
N MET A 1 5.99 -3.09 -31.78
CA MET A 1 5.17 -3.39 -30.60
C MET A 1 5.89 -3.15 -29.28
N LEU A 2 7.02 -3.82 -28.96
CA LEU A 2 7.77 -3.62 -27.70
C LEU A 2 8.28 -2.19 -27.45
N LYS A 3 8.71 -1.45 -28.48
CA LYS A 3 9.11 -0.03 -28.34
C LYS A 3 7.95 0.90 -27.99
N GLN A 4 6.73 0.60 -28.43
CA GLN A 4 5.53 1.36 -28.08
C GLN A 4 5.11 1.09 -26.63
N ILE A 5 5.13 -0.16 -26.18
CA ILE A 5 4.84 -0.54 -24.79
C ILE A 5 5.84 0.14 -23.84
N LYS A 6 7.14 0.20 -24.20
CA LYS A 6 8.17 0.92 -23.41
C LYS A 6 7.94 2.43 -23.31
N ARG A 7 7.26 3.04 -24.31
CA ARG A 7 6.89 4.46 -24.26
C ARG A 7 5.68 4.72 -23.35
N VAL A 8 4.74 3.79 -23.27
CA VAL A 8 3.52 3.92 -22.47
C VAL A 8 3.79 3.79 -20.97
N LEU A 9 4.79 3.00 -20.58
CA LEU A 9 5.18 2.86 -19.16
C LEU A 9 6.15 3.98 -18.73
N LYS A 10 5.74 5.24 -18.90
CA LYS A 10 6.40 6.34 -18.20
C LYS A 10 6.14 6.20 -16.71
N ILE A 11 7.15 6.53 -15.90
CA ILE A 11 7.08 6.45 -14.42
C ILE A 11 5.86 7.22 -13.90
N GLU A 12 5.60 8.39 -14.46
CA GLU A 12 4.49 9.24 -14.06
C GLU A 12 3.13 8.58 -14.27
N ILE A 13 2.95 7.87 -15.39
CA ILE A 13 1.70 7.16 -15.68
C ILE A 13 1.49 6.04 -14.68
N VAL A 14 2.53 5.26 -14.38
CA VAL A 14 2.44 4.17 -13.40
C VAL A 14 2.11 4.73 -12.02
N VAL A 15 2.82 5.78 -11.59
CA VAL A 15 2.56 6.44 -10.29
C VAL A 15 1.12 6.97 -10.25
N SER A 16 0.65 7.65 -11.32
CA SER A 16 -0.72 8.17 -11.38
C SER A 16 -1.76 7.06 -11.30
N ILE A 17 -1.54 5.93 -11.98
CA ILE A 17 -2.44 4.77 -11.91
C ILE A 17 -2.47 4.21 -10.48
N LEU A 18 -1.31 4.05 -9.84
CA LEU A 18 -1.24 3.51 -8.47
C LEU A 18 -1.95 4.44 -7.47
N VAL A 19 -1.72 5.75 -7.56
CA VAL A 19 -2.41 6.73 -6.72
C VAL A 19 -3.92 6.71 -6.97
N LEU A 20 -4.34 6.68 -8.24
CA LEU A 20 -5.76 6.60 -8.59
C LEU A 20 -6.41 5.33 -8.02
N LEU A 21 -5.73 4.18 -8.07
CA LEU A 21 -6.25 2.93 -7.52
C LEU A 21 -6.37 2.97 -5.99
N ILE A 22 -5.43 3.63 -5.28
CA ILE A 22 -5.54 3.86 -3.82
C ILE A 22 -6.78 4.72 -3.51
N LEU A 23 -6.93 5.83 -4.22
CA LEU A 23 -8.06 6.75 -4.01
C LEU A 23 -9.40 6.09 -4.38
N LEU A 24 -9.45 5.36 -5.49
CA LEU A 24 -10.65 4.65 -5.91
C LEU A 24 -11.03 3.56 -4.91
N ASN A 25 -10.06 2.80 -4.40
CA ASN A 25 -10.28 1.80 -3.37
C ASN A 25 -10.88 2.43 -2.10
N TYR A 26 -10.29 3.54 -1.65
CA TYR A 26 -10.80 4.28 -0.49
C TYR A 26 -12.23 4.79 -0.74
N PHE A 27 -12.49 5.39 -1.90
CA PHE A 27 -13.80 5.94 -2.26
C PHE A 27 -14.89 4.86 -2.34
N ILE A 28 -14.59 3.70 -2.93
CA ILE A 28 -15.51 2.57 -2.96
C ILE A 28 -15.83 2.07 -1.55
N MET A 29 -14.82 1.93 -0.70
CA MET A 29 -15.04 1.51 0.70
C MET A 29 -15.84 2.55 1.50
N PHE A 30 -15.72 3.83 1.16
CA PHE A 30 -16.49 4.91 1.79
C PHE A 30 -17.97 4.88 1.39
N ILE A 31 -18.28 4.62 0.11
CA ILE A 31 -19.68 4.58 -0.37
C ILE A 31 -20.33 3.25 0.00
N SER A 32 -19.66 2.15 -0.26
CA SER A 32 -20.21 0.81 -0.09
C SER A 32 -19.08 -0.22 -0.01
N TYR A 33 -18.98 -0.92 1.11
CA TYR A 33 -17.98 -1.98 1.27
C TYR A 33 -18.35 -3.20 0.40
N ASN A 34 -18.01 -3.11 -0.90
CA ASN A 34 -18.22 -4.22 -1.81
C ASN A 34 -16.93 -5.04 -1.93
N GLU A 35 -16.92 -6.22 -1.30
CA GLU A 35 -15.75 -7.10 -1.22
C GLU A 35 -15.18 -7.46 -2.59
N TYR A 36 -16.02 -7.76 -3.59
CA TYR A 36 -15.57 -8.12 -4.93
C TYR A 36 -14.88 -6.98 -5.65
N VAL A 37 -15.44 -5.78 -5.53
CA VAL A 37 -14.88 -4.56 -6.14
C VAL A 37 -13.56 -4.20 -5.46
N ILE A 38 -13.48 -4.29 -4.12
CA ILE A 38 -12.26 -4.04 -3.34
C ILE A 38 -11.16 -5.03 -3.78
N LYS A 39 -11.46 -6.32 -3.85
CA LYS A 39 -10.53 -7.35 -4.32
C LYS A 39 -10.04 -7.07 -5.75
N LEU A 40 -10.93 -6.67 -6.64
CA LEU A 40 -10.57 -6.32 -8.02
C LEU A 40 -9.62 -5.13 -8.07
N ILE A 41 -9.95 -4.02 -7.40
CA ILE A 41 -9.13 -2.81 -7.40
C ILE A 41 -7.75 -3.08 -6.79
N PHE A 42 -7.72 -3.78 -5.66
CA PHE A 42 -6.47 -4.12 -4.99
C PHE A 42 -5.60 -5.08 -5.83
N SER A 43 -6.23 -6.05 -6.50
CA SER A 43 -5.54 -6.94 -7.44
C SER A 43 -4.96 -6.18 -8.63
N LEU A 44 -5.69 -5.20 -9.18
CA LEU A 44 -5.19 -4.30 -10.23
C LEU A 44 -4.00 -3.45 -9.75
N TYR A 45 -4.02 -3.02 -8.50
CA TYR A 45 -2.91 -2.33 -7.87
C TYR A 45 -1.65 -3.20 -7.84
N ILE A 46 -1.74 -4.41 -7.31
CA ILE A 46 -0.63 -5.37 -7.27
C ILE A 46 -0.15 -5.71 -8.69
N PHE A 47 -1.08 -5.98 -9.61
CA PHE A 47 -0.77 -6.28 -11.00
C PHE A 47 0.01 -5.13 -11.67
N THR A 48 -0.38 -3.88 -11.43
CA THR A 48 0.32 -2.70 -11.96
C THR A 48 1.78 -2.65 -11.47
N ILE A 49 2.00 -2.95 -10.19
CA ILE A 49 3.36 -3.03 -9.61
C ILE A 49 4.16 -4.16 -10.27
N LEU A 50 3.59 -5.35 -10.40
CA LEU A 50 4.26 -6.49 -11.03
C LEU A 50 4.63 -6.22 -12.49
N VAL A 51 3.69 -5.66 -13.26
CA VAL A 51 3.93 -5.27 -14.65
C VAL A 51 5.06 -4.25 -14.73
N PHE A 52 5.06 -3.23 -13.87
CA PHE A 52 6.15 -2.26 -13.83
C PHE A 52 7.51 -2.93 -13.60
N PHE A 53 7.62 -3.85 -12.65
CA PHE A 53 8.87 -4.53 -12.36
C PHE A 53 9.32 -5.50 -13.45
N VAL A 54 8.39 -6.13 -14.15
CA VAL A 54 8.71 -7.02 -15.28
C VAL A 54 9.28 -6.22 -16.47
N TYR A 55 8.65 -5.09 -16.81
CA TYR A 55 9.04 -4.30 -17.97
C TYR A 55 10.21 -3.34 -17.72
N LYS A 56 10.61 -3.13 -16.47
CA LYS A 56 11.77 -2.28 -16.09
C LYS A 56 12.81 -3.09 -15.28
N PRO A 57 13.39 -4.19 -15.82
CA PRO A 57 14.14 -5.13 -15.00
C PRO A 57 15.50 -4.62 -14.52
N LEU A 58 16.26 -3.92 -15.38
CA LEU A 58 17.67 -3.59 -15.10
C LEU A 58 17.86 -2.26 -14.36
N ASN A 59 17.10 -1.22 -14.72
CA ASN A 59 17.28 0.11 -14.14
C ASN A 59 16.77 0.21 -12.68
N PHE A 60 16.07 -0.82 -12.18
CA PHE A 60 15.43 -0.84 -10.88
C PHE A 60 15.92 -1.98 -9.98
N PHE A 61 17.08 -2.54 -10.29
CA PHE A 61 17.66 -3.65 -9.51
C PHE A 61 17.80 -3.28 -8.02
N HIS A 62 18.37 -2.12 -7.73
CA HIS A 62 18.53 -1.65 -6.36
C HIS A 62 17.17 -1.44 -5.65
N LEU A 63 16.17 -0.87 -6.36
CA LEU A 63 14.83 -0.74 -5.79
C LEU A 63 14.23 -2.11 -5.44
N LYS A 64 14.38 -3.11 -6.30
CA LYS A 64 13.88 -4.46 -6.03
C LYS A 64 14.50 -5.04 -4.76
N ILE A 65 15.83 -4.93 -4.63
CA ILE A 65 16.55 -5.38 -3.43
C ILE A 65 16.04 -4.62 -2.21
N THR A 66 15.95 -3.29 -2.29
CA THR A 66 15.42 -2.44 -1.22
C THR A 66 14.05 -2.90 -0.78
N LEU A 67 13.13 -3.13 -1.72
CA LEU A 67 11.76 -3.55 -1.41
C LEU A 67 11.71 -4.95 -0.80
N ILE A 68 12.56 -5.88 -1.26
CA ILE A 68 12.67 -7.20 -0.66
C ILE A 68 13.17 -7.09 0.80
N ILE A 69 14.19 -6.28 1.04
CA ILE A 69 14.71 -6.06 2.39
C ILE A 69 13.63 -5.43 3.29
N LEU A 70 12.96 -4.37 2.81
CA LEU A 70 11.87 -3.74 3.55
C LEU A 70 10.71 -4.71 3.81
N MET A 71 10.37 -5.55 2.84
CA MET A 71 9.34 -6.58 3.02
C MET A 71 9.75 -7.60 4.10
N ILE A 72 10.99 -8.05 4.11
CA ILE A 72 11.51 -8.96 5.14
C ILE A 72 11.45 -8.29 6.51
N ILE A 73 11.87 -7.02 6.61
CA ILE A 73 11.83 -6.25 7.86
C ILE A 73 10.39 -6.08 8.34
N VAL A 74 9.48 -5.65 7.46
CA VAL A 74 8.06 -5.41 7.81
C VAL A 74 7.37 -6.69 8.24
N LEU A 75 7.61 -7.80 7.56
CA LEU A 75 6.99 -9.08 7.91
C LEU A 75 7.65 -9.75 9.14
N GLY A 76 8.97 -9.62 9.27
CA GLY A 76 9.74 -10.25 10.36
C GLY A 76 9.70 -9.47 11.68
N ASN A 77 9.40 -8.16 11.63
CA ASN A 77 9.41 -7.33 12.83
C ASN A 77 8.06 -7.39 13.56
N PRO A 78 8.01 -7.79 14.82
CA PRO A 78 6.78 -7.72 15.60
C PRO A 78 6.31 -6.26 15.72
N THR A 79 5.00 -6.08 15.87
CA THR A 79 4.41 -4.76 16.04
C THR A 79 4.53 -4.34 17.50
N TYR A 80 5.52 -3.53 17.82
CA TYR A 80 5.76 -3.06 19.21
C TYR A 80 5.23 -1.65 19.46
N SER A 81 5.12 -0.81 18.41
CA SER A 81 4.68 0.56 18.58
C SER A 81 3.23 0.60 19.00
N TRP A 82 2.95 1.39 20.06
CA TRP A 82 1.60 1.65 20.52
C TRP A 82 0.70 2.22 19.41
N ASP A 83 1.21 3.19 18.65
CA ASP A 83 0.48 3.80 17.53
C ASP A 83 0.09 2.78 16.47
N ALA A 84 0.99 1.85 16.15
CA ALA A 84 0.69 0.81 15.17
C ALA A 84 -0.44 -0.11 15.65
N TRP A 85 -0.45 -0.46 16.94
CA TRP A 85 -1.45 -1.32 17.55
C TRP A 85 -2.77 -0.61 17.80
N ALA A 86 -2.69 0.56 18.43
CA ALA A 86 -3.84 1.26 18.96
C ALA A 86 -4.58 2.09 17.91
N ILE A 87 -3.86 2.54 16.86
CA ILE A 87 -4.43 3.42 15.85
C ILE A 87 -4.51 2.69 14.50
N TRP A 88 -3.37 2.49 13.85
CA TRP A 88 -3.35 2.11 12.43
C TRP A 88 -3.89 0.70 12.16
N LEU A 89 -3.39 -0.31 12.87
CA LEU A 89 -3.85 -1.70 12.71
C LEU A 89 -5.22 -1.91 13.35
N PHE A 90 -5.53 -1.20 14.43
CA PHE A 90 -6.84 -1.26 15.06
C PHE A 90 -7.93 -0.77 14.12
N HIS A 91 -7.78 0.43 13.55
CA HIS A 91 -8.74 0.95 12.57
C HIS A 91 -8.85 0.03 11.34
N ALA A 92 -7.71 -0.46 10.82
CA ALA A 92 -7.73 -1.38 9.69
C ALA A 92 -8.51 -2.67 10.00
N LYS A 93 -8.31 -3.24 11.19
CA LYS A 93 -9.02 -4.44 11.64
C LYS A 93 -10.52 -4.19 11.78
N ARG A 94 -10.90 -3.04 12.33
CA ARG A 94 -12.31 -2.68 12.49
C ARG A 94 -12.97 -2.46 11.13
N ILE A 95 -12.35 -1.70 10.23
CA ILE A 95 -12.86 -1.51 8.87
C ILE A 95 -13.10 -2.87 8.18
N PHE A 96 -12.17 -3.81 8.33
CA PHE A 96 -12.30 -5.16 7.77
C PHE A 96 -13.47 -5.93 8.40
N LEU A 97 -13.61 -5.92 9.73
CA LEU A 97 -14.64 -6.67 10.46
C LEU A 97 -16.03 -6.07 10.28
N ASP A 98 -16.13 -4.75 10.35
CA ASP A 98 -17.39 -4.01 10.28
C ASP A 98 -17.84 -3.80 8.82
N GLN A 99 -16.96 -4.10 7.86
CA GLN A 99 -17.19 -3.87 6.43
C GLN A 99 -17.66 -2.43 6.13
N SER A 100 -17.11 -1.46 6.85
CA SER A 100 -17.46 -0.06 6.74
C SER A 100 -16.33 0.84 7.23
N ILE A 101 -16.08 1.94 6.53
CA ILE A 101 -15.22 3.02 7.02
C ILE A 101 -15.98 3.90 8.01
N ILE A 102 -17.27 4.14 7.75
CA ILE A 102 -18.09 5.08 8.53
C ILE A 102 -18.39 4.52 9.92
N ALA A 103 -18.79 3.26 10.02
CA ALA A 103 -19.04 2.61 11.31
C ALA A 103 -17.80 2.65 12.23
N SER A 104 -16.61 2.77 11.63
CA SER A 104 -15.36 2.83 12.38
C SER A 104 -15.02 4.20 12.98
N LEU A 105 -15.75 5.26 12.62
CA LEU A 105 -15.39 6.61 13.05
C LEU A 105 -16.01 7.02 14.39
N ASP A 106 -17.18 6.49 14.75
CA ASP A 106 -17.97 7.05 15.86
C ASP A 106 -17.97 6.22 17.15
N GLU A 107 -17.59 4.94 17.12
CA GLU A 107 -17.79 4.02 18.26
C GLU A 107 -16.50 3.45 18.87
N TYR A 108 -15.35 3.97 18.51
CA TYR A 108 -14.10 3.44 19.04
C TYR A 108 -13.66 4.11 20.33
N ALA A 109 -12.81 3.38 21.05
CA ALA A 109 -12.17 3.90 22.23
C ALA A 109 -11.49 5.25 21.95
N ALA A 110 -11.70 6.24 22.78
CA ALA A 110 -11.15 7.59 22.60
C ALA A 110 -9.62 7.61 22.43
N TRP A 111 -8.93 6.61 22.97
CA TRP A 111 -7.49 6.44 22.84
C TRP A 111 -7.02 6.00 21.44
N SER A 112 -7.91 5.61 20.54
CA SER A 112 -7.57 5.18 19.18
C SER A 112 -7.46 6.33 18.19
N ASN A 113 -7.64 7.59 18.63
CA ASN A 113 -7.57 8.78 17.79
C ASN A 113 -8.45 8.67 16.54
N ASN A 114 -9.76 8.65 16.74
CA ASN A 114 -10.77 8.43 15.69
C ASN A 114 -10.80 9.54 14.61
N ASP A 115 -10.16 10.67 14.87
CA ASP A 115 -9.97 11.80 13.95
C ASP A 115 -8.82 11.63 12.95
N TYR A 116 -8.02 10.57 13.10
CA TYR A 116 -6.91 10.32 12.18
C TYR A 116 -7.38 9.87 10.80
N PRO A 117 -6.62 10.22 9.73
CA PRO A 117 -6.96 9.82 8.37
C PRO A 117 -7.03 8.30 8.21
N VAL A 118 -8.17 7.80 7.74
CA VAL A 118 -8.42 6.35 7.63
C VAL A 118 -8.03 5.73 6.28
N ILE A 119 -7.44 6.50 5.36
CA ILE A 119 -7.06 6.00 4.03
C ILE A 119 -6.02 4.87 4.10
N ALA A 120 -5.04 4.97 4.99
CA ALA A 120 -4.02 3.94 5.16
C ALA A 120 -4.59 2.69 5.88
N PRO A 121 -5.37 2.80 6.97
CA PRO A 121 -6.14 1.70 7.53
C PRO A 121 -7.07 1.03 6.52
N ALA A 122 -7.80 1.79 5.71
CA ALA A 122 -8.67 1.25 4.66
C ALA A 122 -7.89 0.42 3.63
N PHE A 123 -6.73 0.91 3.21
CA PHE A 123 -5.87 0.17 2.29
C PHE A 123 -5.34 -1.13 2.92
N ALA A 124 -5.03 -1.13 4.21
CA ALA A 124 -4.65 -2.33 4.95
C ALA A 124 -5.82 -3.32 5.10
N ALA A 125 -7.04 -2.82 5.36
CA ALA A 125 -8.26 -3.63 5.37
C ALA A 125 -8.52 -4.29 4.01
N SER A 126 -8.21 -3.60 2.90
CA SER A 126 -8.36 -4.16 1.55
C SER A 126 -7.44 -5.35 1.30
N LEU A 127 -6.22 -5.34 1.84
CA LEU A 127 -5.35 -6.51 1.75
C LEU A 127 -5.91 -7.68 2.56
N ALA A 128 -6.44 -7.43 3.76
CA ALA A 128 -7.13 -8.46 4.54
C ALA A 128 -8.35 -9.03 3.80
N THR A 129 -9.12 -8.16 3.13
CA THR A 129 -10.25 -8.56 2.27
C THR A 129 -9.79 -9.42 1.09
N LEU A 130 -8.68 -9.06 0.44
CA LEU A 130 -8.11 -9.85 -0.67
C LEU A 130 -7.70 -11.25 -0.20
N VAL A 131 -7.06 -11.34 0.96
CA VAL A 131 -6.59 -12.61 1.55
C VAL A 131 -7.76 -13.44 2.12
N GLY A 132 -8.89 -12.82 2.41
CA GLY A 132 -10.07 -13.49 2.97
C GLY A 132 -10.04 -13.67 4.48
N GLY A 133 -9.17 -12.95 5.20
CA GLY A 133 -9.09 -13.03 6.66
C GLY A 133 -8.13 -12.01 7.27
N TRP A 134 -8.43 -11.64 8.53
CA TRP A 134 -7.54 -10.77 9.29
C TRP A 134 -6.39 -11.56 9.93
N ASN A 135 -5.20 -11.01 9.85
CA ASN A 135 -4.05 -11.40 10.66
C ASN A 135 -3.19 -10.16 10.97
N ASN A 136 -2.25 -10.26 11.89
CA ASN A 136 -1.45 -9.12 12.32
C ASN A 136 -0.17 -8.91 11.47
N ILE A 137 0.05 -9.73 10.45
CA ILE A 137 1.26 -9.69 9.60
C ILE A 137 0.96 -8.99 8.27
N PHE A 138 -0.01 -9.49 7.50
CA PHE A 138 -0.29 -9.02 6.14
C PHE A 138 -0.75 -7.56 6.08
N PRO A 139 -1.59 -7.02 7.00
CA PRO A 139 -1.96 -5.61 6.95
C PRO A 139 -0.77 -4.65 7.01
N LYS A 140 0.32 -5.03 7.69
CA LYS A 140 1.57 -4.25 7.69
C LYS A 140 2.18 -4.14 6.30
N LEU A 141 2.08 -5.21 5.50
CA LEU A 141 2.55 -5.20 4.12
C LEU A 141 1.78 -4.19 3.26
N ALA A 142 0.51 -3.93 3.56
CA ALA A 142 -0.26 -2.93 2.84
C ALA A 142 0.31 -1.52 2.99
N PHE A 143 0.82 -1.13 4.15
CA PHE A 143 1.49 0.16 4.33
C PHE A 143 2.75 0.28 3.47
N LEU A 144 3.53 -0.80 3.38
CA LEU A 144 4.67 -0.86 2.46
C LEU A 144 4.20 -0.75 1.00
N LEU A 145 3.16 -1.49 0.62
CA LEU A 145 2.59 -1.41 -0.74
C LEU A 145 2.10 0.01 -1.05
N MET A 146 1.44 0.67 -0.10
CA MET A 146 0.96 2.04 -0.26
C MET A 146 2.10 3.05 -0.48
N SER A 147 3.32 2.75 -0.01
CA SER A 147 4.50 3.60 -0.23
C SER A 147 5.13 3.46 -1.62
N PHE A 148 4.68 2.53 -2.46
CA PHE A 148 5.25 2.31 -3.79
C PHE A 148 5.19 3.53 -4.73
N PRO A 149 4.09 4.28 -4.84
CA PRO A 149 4.05 5.47 -5.68
C PRO A 149 5.18 6.47 -5.38
N PRO A 150 5.40 6.94 -4.14
CA PRO A 150 6.50 7.84 -3.84
C PRO A 150 7.88 7.18 -4.00
N LEU A 151 8.02 5.88 -3.69
CA LEU A 151 9.27 5.15 -3.90
C LEU A 151 9.63 5.04 -5.39
N ILE A 152 8.68 4.77 -6.26
CA ILE A 152 8.90 4.72 -7.71
C ILE A 152 9.22 6.12 -8.24
N LEU A 153 8.56 7.16 -7.73
CA LEU A 153 8.80 8.55 -8.15
C LEU A 153 10.19 9.04 -7.71
N SER A 154 10.65 8.63 -6.54
CA SER A 154 11.98 9.00 -6.02
C SER A 154 13.11 8.56 -6.93
N ILE A 155 12.93 7.45 -7.68
CA ILE A 155 13.93 6.98 -8.66
C ILE A 155 14.14 7.99 -9.78
N LYS A 156 13.09 8.73 -10.14
CA LYS A 156 13.19 9.75 -11.18
C LYS A 156 13.93 11.00 -10.67
N ILE A 157 13.74 11.33 -9.39
CA ILE A 157 14.29 12.53 -8.78
C ILE A 157 15.76 12.32 -8.37
N PHE A 158 16.05 11.16 -7.78
CA PHE A 158 17.38 10.81 -7.30
C PHE A 158 18.04 9.83 -8.28
N ASN A 159 19.17 10.22 -8.86
CA ASN A 159 19.94 9.32 -9.74
C ASN A 159 20.22 8.01 -8.97
N VAL A 160 20.01 6.86 -9.61
CA VAL A 160 19.99 5.48 -9.02
C VAL A 160 21.10 5.17 -8.00
N ARG A 161 22.20 5.91 -8.04
CA ARG A 161 23.35 5.73 -7.12
C ARG A 161 23.06 6.07 -5.66
N TYR A 162 22.00 6.82 -5.36
CA TYR A 162 21.70 7.32 -4.01
C TYR A 162 20.64 6.53 -3.26
N HIS A 163 19.99 5.53 -3.87
CA HIS A 163 18.94 4.75 -3.22
C HIS A 163 19.43 3.91 -2.03
N LEU A 164 20.70 3.47 -2.06
CA LEU A 164 21.31 2.79 -0.91
C LEU A 164 21.55 3.72 0.28
N LEU A 165 21.83 5.00 0.02
CA LEU A 165 21.98 6.01 1.07
C LEU A 165 20.65 6.36 1.73
N PHE A 166 19.54 6.31 0.99
CA PHE A 166 18.21 6.57 1.54
C PHE A 166 17.76 5.48 2.53
N LEU A 167 18.18 4.24 2.30
CA LEU A 167 17.91 3.12 3.23
C LEU A 167 18.68 3.23 4.56
N ILE A 168 19.79 3.98 4.59
CA ILE A 168 20.60 4.18 5.79
C ILE A 168 20.02 5.33 6.65
N LEU A 169 19.17 6.19 6.06
CA LEU A 169 18.62 7.40 6.70
C LEU A 169 17.15 7.24 7.15
N VAL A 170 16.51 6.11 6.87
CA VAL A 170 15.15 5.72 7.32
C VAL A 170 15.25 4.59 8.33
#